data_df14b90a324d88b821a806562ff5a4bf
#
_entry.id   df14b90a324d88b821a806562ff5a4bf
#
_cell.length_a   1.000
_cell.length_b   1.000
_cell.length_c   1.000
_cell.angle_alpha   90.00
_cell.angle_beta   90.00
_cell.angle_gamma   90.00
#
_symmetry.space_group_name_H-M   'P 1'
#
loop_
_entity.id
_entity.type
_entity.pdbx_description
1 polymer ?
#
loop_
_entity_poly.entity_id
_entity_poly.type
_entity_poly.pdbx_seq_one_letter_code
_entity_poly.pdbx_strand_id
1 'polypeptide(L)'
;MNSRTPHCSALKRPLSITAAASGLFLLAGCNIATFERANYKVAEVDSFKTAGAPSRVMMLEVIDADNTFSNDFWSSAMSNHGYAPRLRFVTDPNDIQDGETIKPENRMVAVVNPEQSTMGGKLCTDPKSAGTDDSSERIVVRFGFCVGDKIISETRGRFNRDQFAEQLESNADTVNFELFPRRTNNKDDRNCSSFLPNC
;
A
#
# COMPACT_ATOMS: atom_id res chain seq x y z
N MET A 1 -67.10 -68.24 -13.69
CA MET A 1 -65.93 -68.22 -12.80
C MET A 1 -64.83 -67.51 -13.54
N ASN A 2 -64.67 -66.24 -13.24
CA ASN A 2 -63.77 -65.30 -14.00
C ASN A 2 -62.45 -65.26 -13.34
N SER A 3 -61.42 -65.66 -14.10
CA SER A 3 -60.01 -65.47 -13.72
C SER A 3 -59.48 -64.20 -14.41
N ARG A 4 -59.17 -63.16 -13.66
CA ARG A 4 -58.57 -61.94 -14.14
C ARG A 4 -57.07 -62.01 -13.89
N THR A 5 -56.29 -62.03 -14.93
CA THR A 5 -54.82 -61.84 -14.91
C THR A 5 -54.49 -60.35 -14.74
N PRO A 6 -53.57 -59.94 -13.86
CA PRO A 6 -53.14 -58.57 -13.82
C PRO A 6 -51.99 -58.34 -14.82
N HIS A 7 -52.18 -57.31 -15.65
CA HIS A 7 -51.15 -56.77 -16.52
C HIS A 7 -50.10 -56.00 -15.71
N CYS A 8 -48.86 -56.46 -15.71
CA CYS A 8 -47.70 -55.68 -15.24
C CYS A 8 -47.30 -54.69 -16.35
N SER A 9 -47.62 -53.44 -16.14
CA SER A 9 -47.13 -52.33 -16.95
C SER A 9 -45.66 -51.99 -16.56
N ALA A 10 -44.74 -52.26 -17.44
CA ALA A 10 -43.34 -51.89 -17.25
C ALA A 10 -43.19 -50.36 -17.43
N LEU A 11 -42.96 -49.66 -16.28
CA LEU A 11 -42.57 -48.26 -16.30
C LEU A 11 -41.14 -48.13 -16.81
N LYS A 12 -41.01 -47.64 -18.01
CA LYS A 12 -39.71 -47.18 -18.58
C LYS A 12 -39.33 -45.87 -17.82
N ARG A 13 -38.38 -45.96 -16.91
CA ARG A 13 -37.78 -44.81 -16.30
C ARG A 13 -36.80 -44.18 -17.32
N PRO A 14 -36.91 -42.87 -17.64
CA PRO A 14 -35.87 -42.21 -18.40
C PRO A 14 -34.65 -42.06 -17.50
N LEU A 15 -33.47 -42.51 -18.00
CA LEU A 15 -32.17 -42.20 -17.41
C LEU A 15 -31.93 -40.68 -17.57
N SER A 16 -32.13 -39.96 -16.47
CA SER A 16 -31.66 -38.58 -16.38
C SER A 16 -30.13 -38.61 -16.30
N ILE A 17 -29.47 -38.27 -17.41
CA ILE A 17 -28.03 -37.97 -17.43
C ILE A 17 -27.88 -36.62 -16.71
N THR A 18 -27.54 -36.68 -15.45
CA THR A 18 -27.11 -35.53 -14.69
C THR A 18 -25.71 -35.18 -15.21
N ALA A 19 -25.64 -34.21 -16.12
CA ALA A 19 -24.41 -33.59 -16.51
C ALA A 19 -23.82 -32.90 -15.26
N ALA A 20 -22.83 -33.53 -14.65
CA ALA A 20 -22.01 -32.90 -13.63
C ALA A 20 -21.24 -31.76 -14.31
N ALA A 21 -21.81 -30.56 -14.22
CA ALA A 21 -21.09 -29.34 -14.51
C ALA A 21 -19.98 -29.22 -13.45
N SER A 22 -18.81 -29.78 -13.71
CA SER A 22 -17.60 -29.55 -12.98
C SER A 22 -17.27 -28.06 -13.16
N GLY A 23 -17.78 -27.23 -12.22
CA GLY A 23 -17.38 -25.86 -12.10
C GLY A 23 -15.86 -25.85 -11.86
N LEU A 24 -15.09 -25.54 -12.90
CA LEU A 24 -13.74 -25.04 -12.72
C LEU A 24 -13.90 -23.74 -11.90
N PHE A 25 -13.79 -23.86 -10.60
CA PHE A 25 -13.41 -22.73 -9.76
C PHE A 25 -11.98 -22.38 -10.20
N LEU A 26 -11.89 -21.47 -11.17
CA LEU A 26 -10.67 -20.71 -11.38
C LEU A 26 -10.37 -20.10 -10.01
N LEU A 27 -9.38 -20.66 -9.33
CA LEU A 27 -8.71 -20.02 -8.23
C LEU A 27 -8.09 -18.76 -8.85
N ALA A 28 -8.89 -17.70 -8.94
CA ALA A 28 -8.39 -16.36 -9.13
C ALA A 28 -7.45 -16.15 -7.94
N GLY A 29 -6.17 -16.46 -8.12
CA GLY A 29 -5.15 -16.25 -7.12
C GLY A 29 -5.34 -14.81 -6.67
N CYS A 30 -5.58 -14.62 -5.38
CA CYS A 30 -5.80 -13.30 -4.80
C CYS A 30 -4.59 -12.44 -5.15
N ASN A 31 -4.71 -11.68 -6.20
CA ASN A 31 -3.69 -10.78 -6.72
C ASN A 31 -3.75 -9.48 -5.94
N ILE A 32 -3.55 -9.58 -4.61
CA ILE A 32 -3.73 -8.51 -3.65
C ILE A 32 -2.38 -7.83 -3.43
N ALA A 33 -2.39 -6.50 -3.35
CA ALA A 33 -1.25 -5.76 -2.84
C ALA A 33 -0.98 -6.16 -1.38
N THR A 34 0.29 -6.28 -1.02
CA THR A 34 0.70 -6.60 0.36
C THR A 34 1.63 -5.54 0.89
N PHE A 35 1.47 -5.19 2.17
CA PHE A 35 2.28 -4.16 2.83
C PHE A 35 3.04 -4.75 4.00
N GLU A 36 4.28 -4.32 4.14
CA GLU A 36 5.04 -4.56 5.36
C GLU A 36 4.59 -3.54 6.41
N ARG A 37 4.58 -3.97 7.66
CA ARG A 37 4.29 -3.05 8.77
C ARG A 37 5.34 -1.95 8.80
N ALA A 38 4.89 -0.71 8.95
CA ALA A 38 5.80 0.42 8.97
C ALA A 38 6.79 0.36 10.12
N ASN A 39 8.00 0.81 9.84
CA ASN A 39 9.05 1.04 10.82
C ASN A 39 9.09 2.53 11.15
N TYR A 40 9.00 2.86 12.42
CA TYR A 40 9.01 4.23 12.93
C TYR A 40 10.31 4.48 13.67
N LYS A 41 10.96 5.61 13.38
CA LYS A 41 12.19 6.05 14.06
C LYS A 41 11.92 7.04 15.19
N VAL A 42 10.69 7.57 15.25
CA VAL A 42 10.23 8.51 16.27
C VAL A 42 8.82 8.13 16.72
N ALA A 43 8.48 8.45 17.98
CA ALA A 43 7.15 8.20 18.52
C ALA A 43 6.09 9.17 17.99
N GLU A 44 6.50 10.38 17.62
CA GLU A 44 5.63 11.51 17.31
C GLU A 44 5.55 11.81 15.81
N VAL A 45 5.28 10.79 14.99
CA VAL A 45 5.19 10.94 13.51
C VAL A 45 4.18 12.01 13.11
N ASP A 46 3.01 12.07 13.76
CA ASP A 46 1.96 13.05 13.45
C ASP A 46 2.42 14.49 13.69
N SER A 47 3.23 14.75 14.70
CA SER A 47 3.83 16.06 14.96
C SER A 47 4.77 16.48 13.83
N PHE A 48 5.60 15.55 13.35
CA PHE A 48 6.50 15.81 12.23
C PHE A 48 5.72 16.04 10.92
N LYS A 49 4.66 15.27 10.66
CA LYS A 49 3.75 15.47 9.54
C LYS A 49 3.15 16.89 9.55
N THR A 50 2.59 17.30 10.69
CA THR A 50 1.92 18.59 10.84
C THR A 50 2.91 19.75 10.69
N ALA A 51 4.08 19.65 11.32
CA ALA A 51 5.14 20.67 11.22
C ALA A 51 5.75 20.72 9.80
N GLY A 52 5.82 19.57 9.13
CA GLY A 52 6.38 19.41 7.79
C GLY A 52 5.48 19.91 6.66
N ALA A 53 4.16 19.91 6.89
CA ALA A 53 3.17 20.30 5.89
C ALA A 53 2.17 21.33 6.46
N PRO A 54 2.60 22.56 6.75
CA PRO A 54 1.75 23.57 7.40
C PRO A 54 0.50 23.91 6.59
N SER A 55 0.59 23.91 5.28
CA SER A 55 -0.55 24.07 4.36
C SER A 55 -1.20 22.77 3.91
N ARG A 56 -0.85 21.65 4.55
CA ARG A 56 -1.28 20.29 4.16
C ARG A 56 -0.81 19.89 2.76
N VAL A 57 0.24 20.54 2.27
CA VAL A 57 0.93 20.19 1.02
C VAL A 57 2.30 19.66 1.36
N MET A 58 2.67 18.53 0.76
CA MET A 58 3.96 17.87 0.98
C MET A 58 4.56 17.46 -0.36
N MET A 59 5.88 17.56 -0.47
CA MET A 59 6.60 17.01 -1.62
C MET A 59 6.45 15.49 -1.68
N LEU A 60 6.32 14.99 -2.91
CA LEU A 60 6.44 13.57 -3.25
C LEU A 60 7.60 13.42 -4.23
N GLU A 61 8.69 12.83 -3.77
CA GLU A 61 9.83 12.48 -4.60
C GLU A 61 9.67 11.04 -5.07
N VAL A 62 9.52 10.84 -6.38
CA VAL A 62 9.38 9.51 -6.98
C VAL A 62 10.68 9.15 -7.72
N ILE A 63 11.21 7.98 -7.40
CA ILE A 63 12.33 7.37 -8.10
C ILE A 63 11.79 6.13 -8.80
N ASP A 64 11.49 6.30 -10.07
CA ASP A 64 11.05 5.25 -10.98
C ASP A 64 12.00 5.27 -12.19
N ALA A 65 12.93 4.32 -12.23
CA ALA A 65 13.99 4.31 -13.25
C ALA A 65 13.43 4.21 -14.67
N ASP A 66 12.29 3.53 -14.81
CA ASP A 66 11.65 3.31 -16.11
C ASP A 66 10.66 4.42 -16.48
N ASN A 67 10.39 5.35 -15.57
CA ASN A 67 9.34 6.39 -15.70
C ASN A 67 8.01 5.83 -16.21
N THR A 68 7.62 4.67 -15.68
CA THR A 68 6.44 3.94 -16.11
C THR A 68 5.16 4.73 -15.87
N PHE A 69 5.15 5.53 -14.80
CA PHE A 69 4.01 6.35 -14.41
C PHE A 69 4.41 7.81 -14.26
N SER A 70 3.52 8.70 -14.73
CA SER A 70 3.77 10.15 -14.67
C SER A 70 3.75 10.66 -13.22
N ASN A 71 4.40 11.80 -13.02
CA ASN A 71 4.36 12.53 -11.75
C ASN A 71 2.93 12.89 -11.34
N ASP A 72 2.07 13.25 -12.30
CA ASP A 72 0.66 13.57 -12.05
C ASP A 72 -0.11 12.35 -11.54
N PHE A 73 0.16 11.17 -12.09
CA PHE A 73 -0.41 9.93 -11.58
C PHE A 73 -0.04 9.72 -10.10
N TRP A 74 1.26 9.80 -9.77
CA TRP A 74 1.75 9.60 -8.42
C TRP A 74 1.16 10.60 -7.43
N SER A 75 1.14 11.89 -7.77
CA SER A 75 0.58 12.92 -6.90
C SER A 75 -0.91 12.75 -6.71
N SER A 76 -1.66 12.40 -7.75
CA SER A 76 -3.09 12.12 -7.68
C SER A 76 -3.40 10.89 -6.83
N ALA A 77 -2.73 9.77 -7.11
CA ALA A 77 -2.95 8.50 -6.43
C ALA A 77 -2.67 8.58 -4.91
N MET A 78 -1.68 9.38 -4.50
CA MET A 78 -1.26 9.45 -3.09
C MET A 78 -1.96 10.56 -2.30
N SER A 79 -2.60 11.54 -2.96
CA SER A 79 -3.20 12.71 -2.30
C SER A 79 -4.53 12.40 -1.63
N ASN A 80 -4.81 13.12 -0.53
CA ASN A 80 -6.08 13.10 0.19
C ASN A 80 -6.44 11.77 0.87
N HIS A 81 -5.45 10.95 1.17
CA HIS A 81 -5.56 9.67 1.85
C HIS A 81 -5.08 9.72 3.31
N GLY A 82 -5.41 8.69 4.07
CA GLY A 82 -4.95 8.51 5.44
C GLY A 82 -5.69 9.34 6.49
N TYR A 83 -5.07 9.52 7.64
CA TYR A 83 -5.65 10.27 8.76
C TYR A 83 -5.64 11.78 8.50
N ALA A 84 -6.70 12.45 8.95
CA ALA A 84 -6.76 13.91 8.94
C ALA A 84 -5.71 14.54 9.88
N PRO A 85 -5.14 15.70 9.51
CA PRO A 85 -5.29 16.38 8.25
C PRO A 85 -4.69 15.57 7.10
N ARG A 86 -5.47 15.35 6.03
CA ARG A 86 -5.00 14.67 4.84
C ARG A 86 -4.07 15.57 4.05
N LEU A 87 -3.06 14.97 3.43
CA LEU A 87 -2.06 15.68 2.65
C LEU A 87 -2.42 15.69 1.16
N ARG A 88 -2.15 16.79 0.52
CA ARG A 88 -2.00 16.89 -0.94
C ARG A 88 -0.53 16.74 -1.27
N PHE A 89 -0.21 15.85 -2.19
CA PHE A 89 1.15 15.66 -2.63
C PHE A 89 1.40 16.39 -3.94
N VAL A 90 2.59 16.95 -4.08
CA VAL A 90 3.08 17.58 -5.32
C VAL A 90 4.48 17.05 -5.62
N THR A 91 4.77 16.85 -6.90
CA THR A 91 6.09 16.37 -7.35
C THR A 91 7.01 17.50 -7.79
N ASP A 92 6.45 18.70 -8.01
CA ASP A 92 7.20 19.93 -8.24
C ASP A 92 6.83 20.96 -7.15
N PRO A 93 7.82 21.60 -6.49
CA PRO A 93 7.53 22.63 -5.49
C PRO A 93 6.84 23.87 -6.06
N ASN A 94 6.78 24.03 -7.37
CA ASN A 94 6.05 25.12 -8.03
C ASN A 94 4.54 24.81 -8.21
N ASP A 95 4.10 23.56 -7.98
CA ASP A 95 2.68 23.14 -8.10
C ASP A 95 1.84 23.48 -6.87
N ILE A 96 2.26 24.47 -6.09
CA ILE A 96 1.51 24.99 -4.94
C ILE A 96 0.50 26.05 -5.40
N GLN A 97 -0.61 26.15 -4.66
CA GLN A 97 -1.64 27.17 -4.89
C GLN A 97 -1.29 28.48 -4.17
N ASP A 98 -1.92 29.57 -4.59
CA ASP A 98 -1.75 30.86 -3.93
C ASP A 98 -2.07 30.78 -2.43
N GLY A 99 -1.12 31.25 -1.61
CA GLY A 99 -1.23 31.21 -0.16
C GLY A 99 -0.81 29.91 0.51
N GLU A 100 -0.45 28.86 -0.25
CA GLU A 100 0.15 27.66 0.30
C GLU A 100 1.64 27.83 0.54
N THR A 101 2.15 27.10 1.53
CA THR A 101 3.58 26.99 1.83
C THR A 101 3.98 25.52 1.77
N ILE A 102 5.10 25.25 1.17
CA ILE A 102 5.71 23.91 1.12
C ILE A 102 7.10 23.95 1.72
N LYS A 103 7.50 22.84 2.33
CA LYS A 103 8.87 22.60 2.84
C LYS A 103 9.43 21.41 2.09
N PRO A 104 10.17 21.64 0.98
CA PRO A 104 10.63 20.56 0.10
C PRO A 104 11.52 19.52 0.79
N GLU A 105 12.20 19.92 1.86
CA GLU A 105 13.00 19.01 2.70
C GLU A 105 12.15 18.00 3.48
N ASN A 106 10.87 18.30 3.69
CA ASN A 106 9.91 17.38 4.33
C ASN A 106 9.07 16.74 3.23
N ARG A 107 9.35 15.47 2.96
CA ARG A 107 8.79 14.82 1.77
C ARG A 107 8.46 13.35 2.00
N MET A 108 7.49 12.86 1.28
CA MET A 108 7.34 11.45 1.01
C MET A 108 8.28 11.08 -0.14
N VAL A 109 9.03 10.00 0.02
CA VAL A 109 9.85 9.41 -1.03
C VAL A 109 9.25 8.06 -1.41
N ALA A 110 9.10 7.81 -2.70
CA ALA A 110 8.66 6.53 -3.25
C ALA A 110 9.73 6.03 -4.22
N VAL A 111 10.36 4.89 -3.90
CA VAL A 111 11.34 4.24 -4.77
C VAL A 111 10.74 2.96 -5.32
N VAL A 112 10.64 2.87 -6.63
CA VAL A 112 10.11 1.72 -7.36
C VAL A 112 11.23 0.70 -7.57
N ASN A 113 10.95 -0.55 -7.27
CA ASN A 113 11.85 -1.68 -7.40
C ASN A 113 13.27 -1.44 -6.83
N PRO A 114 13.41 -0.94 -5.58
CA PRO A 114 14.74 -0.73 -5.01
C PRO A 114 15.46 -2.06 -4.80
N GLU A 115 16.78 -2.06 -4.90
CA GLU A 115 17.59 -3.21 -4.49
C GLU A 115 17.26 -3.63 -3.05
N GLN A 116 17.28 -4.94 -2.79
CA GLN A 116 16.92 -5.50 -1.47
C GLN A 116 17.79 -4.97 -0.33
N SER A 117 19.04 -4.65 -0.62
CA SER A 117 20.01 -4.11 0.35
C SER A 117 19.75 -2.66 0.75
N THR A 118 18.82 -1.97 0.09
CA THR A 118 18.55 -0.55 0.36
C THR A 118 17.98 -0.38 1.76
N MET A 119 18.73 0.27 2.63
CA MET A 119 18.30 0.61 3.98
C MET A 119 17.51 1.92 4.01
N GLY A 120 16.54 2.03 4.95
CA GLY A 120 15.64 3.18 5.07
C GLY A 120 16.33 4.55 5.09
N GLY A 121 17.52 4.66 5.67
CA GLY A 121 18.32 5.89 5.66
C GLY A 121 18.60 6.43 4.26
N LYS A 122 18.88 5.56 3.28
CA LYS A 122 19.15 5.97 1.90
C LYS A 122 17.94 6.62 1.22
N LEU A 123 16.72 6.27 1.61
CA LEU A 123 15.52 6.90 1.05
C LEU A 123 15.51 8.43 1.24
N CYS A 124 16.11 8.92 2.32
CA CYS A 124 16.11 10.35 2.62
C CYS A 124 17.40 11.06 2.19
N THR A 125 18.54 10.37 2.24
CA THR A 125 19.85 10.98 1.94
C THR A 125 20.19 10.93 0.46
N ASP A 126 19.91 9.80 -0.21
CA ASP A 126 20.21 9.58 -1.63
C ASP A 126 19.28 8.50 -2.20
N PRO A 127 18.01 8.82 -2.45
CA PRO A 127 17.04 7.83 -2.93
C PRO A 127 17.40 7.26 -4.31
N LYS A 128 18.12 8.02 -5.14
CA LYS A 128 18.56 7.57 -6.47
C LYS A 128 19.61 6.46 -6.39
N SER A 129 20.38 6.40 -5.30
CA SER A 129 21.36 5.33 -5.07
C SER A 129 20.73 4.02 -4.56
N ALA A 130 19.41 3.98 -4.44
CA ALA A 130 18.70 2.79 -3.99
C ALA A 130 18.83 1.60 -4.96
N GLY A 131 19.33 1.85 -6.17
CA GLY A 131 19.43 0.84 -7.23
C GLY A 131 18.06 0.44 -7.78
N THR A 132 18.07 -0.49 -8.74
CA THR A 132 16.86 -1.03 -9.34
C THR A 132 16.97 -2.55 -9.44
N ASP A 133 15.97 -3.27 -8.95
CA ASP A 133 15.84 -4.72 -9.06
C ASP A 133 14.54 -5.10 -9.76
N ASP A 134 14.60 -5.26 -11.07
CA ASP A 134 13.46 -5.65 -11.90
C ASP A 134 13.27 -7.16 -12.01
N SER A 135 14.03 -7.96 -11.28
CA SER A 135 13.96 -9.42 -11.30
C SER A 135 12.66 -9.98 -10.73
N SER A 136 11.89 -9.18 -10.01
CA SER A 136 10.65 -9.59 -9.37
C SER A 136 9.46 -9.57 -10.34
N GLU A 137 8.62 -10.62 -10.27
CA GLU A 137 7.31 -10.64 -10.93
C GLU A 137 6.35 -9.55 -10.39
N ARG A 138 6.65 -9.01 -9.22
CA ARG A 138 5.87 -7.96 -8.57
C ARG A 138 6.64 -6.64 -8.56
N ILE A 139 5.92 -5.55 -8.70
CA ILE A 139 6.46 -4.22 -8.43
C ILE A 139 6.55 -4.04 -6.92
N VAL A 140 7.73 -3.72 -6.45
CA VAL A 140 8.00 -3.37 -5.05
C VAL A 140 8.16 -1.86 -4.98
N VAL A 141 7.41 -1.20 -4.09
CA VAL A 141 7.63 0.23 -3.82
C VAL A 141 8.00 0.40 -2.36
N ARG A 142 9.07 1.09 -2.13
CA ARG A 142 9.49 1.49 -0.80
C ARG A 142 9.11 2.94 -0.56
N PHE A 143 8.29 3.17 0.44
CA PHE A 143 7.82 4.49 0.81
C PHE A 143 8.51 4.95 2.08
N GLY A 144 8.94 6.19 2.12
CA GLY A 144 9.54 6.82 3.29
C GLY A 144 9.00 8.22 3.52
N PHE A 145 8.76 8.57 4.78
CA PHE A 145 8.55 9.95 5.19
C PHE A 145 9.87 10.52 5.70
N CYS A 146 10.37 11.54 5.06
CA CYS A 146 11.64 12.18 5.33
C CYS A 146 11.46 13.60 5.88
N VAL A 147 12.30 13.95 6.87
CA VAL A 147 12.49 15.31 7.35
C VAL A 147 13.97 15.65 7.19
N GLY A 148 14.29 16.42 6.16
CA GLY A 148 15.66 16.53 5.66
C GLY A 148 16.20 15.15 5.29
N ASP A 149 17.37 14.81 5.83
CA ASP A 149 18.03 13.52 5.62
C ASP A 149 17.59 12.41 6.59
N LYS A 150 16.62 12.69 7.45
CA LYS A 150 16.17 11.73 8.45
C LYS A 150 14.91 11.03 8.03
N ILE A 151 14.95 9.69 8.05
CA ILE A 151 13.76 8.87 7.91
C ILE A 151 12.95 8.92 9.21
N ILE A 152 11.68 9.27 9.10
CA ILE A 152 10.74 9.33 10.22
C ILE A 152 9.94 8.03 10.30
N SER A 153 9.42 7.60 9.15
CA SER A 153 8.70 6.35 8.99
C SER A 153 8.95 5.75 7.61
N GLU A 154 8.87 4.44 7.49
CA GLU A 154 9.01 3.75 6.22
C GLU A 154 8.10 2.52 6.16
N THR A 155 7.60 2.19 4.98
CA THR A 155 6.88 0.96 4.69
C THR A 155 7.23 0.45 3.29
N ARG A 156 6.90 -0.80 3.01
CA ARG A 156 7.09 -1.42 1.70
C ARG A 156 5.78 -2.03 1.23
N GLY A 157 5.38 -1.68 0.00
CA GLY A 157 4.27 -2.32 -0.71
C GLY A 157 4.78 -3.24 -1.81
N ARG A 158 4.07 -4.36 -2.03
CA ARG A 158 4.27 -5.26 -3.17
C ARG A 158 2.98 -5.33 -3.96
N PHE A 159 3.06 -5.01 -5.23
CA PHE A 159 1.94 -4.87 -6.13
C PHE A 159 2.06 -5.85 -7.29
N ASN A 160 0.94 -6.24 -7.87
CA ASN A 160 0.96 -6.93 -9.15
C ASN A 160 1.37 -5.97 -10.26
N ARG A 161 2.25 -6.40 -11.16
CA ARG A 161 2.76 -5.54 -12.25
C ARG A 161 1.65 -5.05 -13.17
N ASP A 162 0.77 -5.95 -13.58
CA ASP A 162 -0.31 -5.63 -14.54
C ASP A 162 -1.43 -4.77 -13.94
N GLN A 163 -1.53 -4.72 -12.60
CA GLN A 163 -2.57 -4.00 -11.87
C GLN A 163 -2.00 -2.92 -10.97
N PHE A 164 -0.77 -2.50 -11.21
CA PHE A 164 -0.05 -1.61 -10.30
C PHE A 164 -0.82 -0.31 -10.02
N ALA A 165 -1.28 0.37 -11.08
CA ALA A 165 -1.99 1.64 -10.94
C ALA A 165 -3.25 1.49 -10.09
N GLU A 166 -4.11 0.54 -10.42
CA GLU A 166 -5.34 0.26 -9.68
C GLU A 166 -5.06 -0.13 -8.22
N GLN A 167 -4.05 -0.97 -8.01
CA GLN A 167 -3.67 -1.41 -6.66
C GLN A 167 -3.05 -0.28 -5.84
N LEU A 168 -2.25 0.61 -6.43
CA LEU A 168 -1.70 1.76 -5.73
C LEU A 168 -2.82 2.72 -5.29
N GLU A 169 -3.70 3.10 -6.20
CA GLU A 169 -4.83 3.98 -5.90
C GLU A 169 -5.76 3.39 -4.82
N SER A 170 -6.14 2.12 -4.95
CA SER A 170 -7.02 1.45 -3.99
C SER A 170 -6.40 1.23 -2.61
N ASN A 171 -5.08 1.24 -2.52
CA ASN A 171 -4.34 1.05 -1.26
C ASN A 171 -3.61 2.32 -0.77
N ALA A 172 -3.84 3.47 -1.39
CA ALA A 172 -3.19 4.71 -0.98
C ALA A 172 -3.51 5.11 0.47
N ASP A 173 -4.72 4.82 0.95
CA ASP A 173 -5.06 4.97 2.36
C ASP A 173 -4.16 4.10 3.26
N THR A 174 -3.89 2.85 2.88
CA THR A 174 -3.02 1.95 3.65
C THR A 174 -1.60 2.49 3.73
N VAL A 175 -1.04 2.94 2.60
CA VAL A 175 0.30 3.57 2.58
C VAL A 175 0.35 4.78 3.51
N ASN A 176 -0.65 5.67 3.41
CA ASN A 176 -0.70 6.88 4.23
C ASN A 176 -0.94 6.58 5.72
N PHE A 177 -1.75 5.55 6.06
CA PHE A 177 -1.92 5.12 7.45
C PHE A 177 -0.64 4.55 8.05
N GLU A 178 0.10 3.77 7.27
CA GLU A 178 1.37 3.20 7.70
C GLU A 178 2.45 4.28 7.86
N LEU A 179 2.54 5.26 6.95
CA LEU A 179 3.57 6.30 7.02
C LEU A 179 3.25 7.41 8.03
N PHE A 180 1.97 7.74 8.23
CA PHE A 180 1.53 8.87 9.05
C PHE A 180 0.53 8.43 10.12
N PRO A 181 0.88 7.50 11.02
CA PRO A 181 -0.01 7.06 12.09
C PRO A 181 -0.25 8.21 13.08
N ARG A 182 -1.45 8.25 13.66
CA ARG A 182 -1.75 9.19 14.75
C ARG A 182 -0.99 8.88 16.03
N ARG A 183 -0.72 7.60 16.26
CA ARG A 183 0.04 7.10 17.41
C ARG A 183 0.89 5.93 16.94
N THR A 184 2.14 5.94 17.31
CA THR A 184 3.01 4.79 17.15
C THR A 184 2.93 3.94 18.43
N ASN A 185 2.67 2.65 18.28
CA ASN A 185 2.91 1.72 19.37
C ASN A 185 4.43 1.49 19.43
N ASN A 186 5.13 2.34 20.16
CA ASN A 186 6.54 2.12 20.41
C ASN A 186 6.70 0.76 21.10
N LYS A 187 7.56 -0.08 20.56
CA LYS A 187 7.90 -1.36 21.20
C LYS A 187 8.57 -1.12 22.56
N ASP A 188 9.15 0.05 22.77
CA ASP A 188 9.80 0.45 24.01
C ASP A 188 8.79 0.70 25.15
N ASP A 189 7.55 1.12 24.83
CA ASP A 189 6.49 1.25 25.85
C ASP A 189 6.05 -0.09 26.44
N ARG A 190 6.39 -1.22 25.80
CA ARG A 190 6.12 -2.56 26.35
C ARG A 190 7.07 -2.98 27.47
N ASN A 191 8.17 -2.26 27.65
CA ASN A 191 9.09 -2.48 28.77
C ASN A 191 8.81 -1.58 29.99
N CYS A 192 7.86 -0.66 29.89
CA CYS A 192 7.31 0.00 31.04
C CYS A 192 6.47 -1.02 31.81
N SER A 193 7.07 -1.72 32.76
CA SER A 193 6.29 -2.48 33.71
C SER A 193 5.53 -1.49 34.59
N SER A 194 4.25 -1.77 34.85
CA SER A 194 3.35 -0.99 35.70
C SER A 194 3.86 -0.78 37.15
N PHE A 195 5.09 -1.16 37.42
CA PHE A 195 5.78 -1.04 38.70
C PHE A 195 6.82 0.11 38.78
N LEU A 196 7.06 0.83 37.68
CA LEU A 196 7.97 1.96 37.68
C LEU A 196 7.19 3.29 37.75
N PRO A 197 7.38 4.11 38.78
CA PRO A 197 6.57 5.32 38.99
C PRO A 197 6.83 6.48 38.02
N ASN A 198 7.69 6.29 37.02
CA ASN A 198 8.09 7.33 36.05
C ASN A 198 8.01 6.86 34.58
N CYS A 199 7.15 5.92 34.24
CA CYS A 199 6.80 5.58 32.86
C CYS A 199 5.58 6.33 32.35
#